data_1e5ad61db2e4150c532e22c5a846a9fa
#
_entry.id   1e5ad61db2e4150c532e22c5a846a9fa
#
_cell.length_a   1.000
_cell.length_b   1.000
_cell.length_c   1.000
_cell.angle_alpha   90.00
_cell.angle_beta   90.00
_cell.angle_gamma   90.00
#
_symmetry.space_group_name_H-M   'P 1'
#
loop_
_entity.id
_entity.type
_entity.pdbx_description
1 polymer ?
#
loop_
_entity_poly.entity_id
_entity_poly.type
_entity_poly.pdbx_seq_one_letter_code
_entity_poly.pdbx_strand_id
1 'polypeptide(L)'
;AGLDHSSGDAIVYMDGDLQDPPELIPEMVSKWENGADTVIACRKSRAEKGLKRFFLDKFHLFFNKMCSGVMPKDSGTFGLMNKKVAQHVRMLNEKSPFIPALRCWPGFEIQTIYYDRDDRFAGEAKQSFKSLIRYAWDGITSFSDKPLKFIVFFGFTISSIAFVIGFLSIIQRILLSLILI
;
A
#
# COMPACT_ATOMS: atom_id res chain seq x y z
N ALA A 1 -17.74 3.55 -3.74
CA ALA A 1 -18.85 4.52 -3.74
C ALA A 1 -18.59 5.68 -4.73
N GLY A 2 -17.73 6.68 -4.45
CA GLY A 2 -17.56 7.84 -5.36
C GLY A 2 -17.07 7.45 -6.76
N LEU A 3 -16.12 6.56 -6.86
CA LEU A 3 -15.63 6.05 -8.14
C LEU A 3 -16.76 5.38 -8.95
N ASP A 4 -17.64 4.63 -8.33
CA ASP A 4 -18.69 3.87 -9.00
C ASP A 4 -19.74 4.79 -9.66
N HIS A 5 -19.91 5.99 -9.12
CA HIS A 5 -20.85 7.01 -9.62
C HIS A 5 -20.19 8.03 -10.56
N SER A 6 -18.88 7.96 -10.77
CA SER A 6 -18.20 8.86 -11.69
C SER A 6 -18.43 8.46 -13.15
N SER A 7 -18.72 9.42 -14.02
CA SER A 7 -19.06 9.20 -15.44
C SER A 7 -18.16 9.96 -16.41
N GLY A 8 -17.26 10.81 -15.92
CA GLY A 8 -16.33 11.59 -16.75
C GLY A 8 -15.29 10.74 -17.47
N ASP A 9 -14.64 11.30 -18.48
CA ASP A 9 -13.55 10.66 -19.21
C ASP A 9 -12.25 10.69 -18.43
N ALA A 10 -12.10 11.66 -17.51
CA ALA A 10 -11.07 11.74 -16.50
C ALA A 10 -11.69 11.96 -15.12
N ILE A 11 -11.12 11.34 -14.10
CA ILE A 11 -11.62 11.34 -12.73
C ILE A 11 -10.52 11.83 -11.82
N VAL A 12 -10.78 12.92 -11.09
CA VAL A 12 -9.85 13.48 -10.11
C VAL A 12 -10.22 13.00 -8.72
N TYR A 13 -9.21 12.53 -7.98
CA TYR A 13 -9.29 12.21 -6.55
C TYR A 13 -8.56 13.27 -5.76
N MET A 14 -9.23 13.83 -4.76
CA MET A 14 -8.70 14.88 -3.90
C MET A 14 -9.29 14.74 -2.50
N ASP A 15 -8.49 14.97 -1.47
CA ASP A 15 -8.97 15.05 -0.10
C ASP A 15 -9.72 16.38 0.11
N GLY A 16 -10.80 16.36 0.90
CA GLY A 16 -11.65 17.53 1.13
C GLY A 16 -11.13 18.48 2.23
N ASP A 17 -9.89 18.33 2.70
CA ASP A 17 -9.30 19.13 3.79
C ASP A 17 -8.48 20.35 3.29
N LEU A 18 -8.55 20.62 1.99
CA LEU A 18 -7.88 21.72 1.30
C LEU A 18 -6.34 21.72 1.44
N GLN A 19 -5.75 20.59 1.82
CA GLN A 19 -4.29 20.45 1.83
C GLN A 19 -3.71 20.12 0.45
N ASP A 20 -4.52 19.61 -0.44
CA ASP A 20 -4.16 19.31 -1.81
C ASP A 20 -4.67 20.45 -2.71
N PRO A 21 -3.79 21.20 -3.40
CA PRO A 21 -4.18 22.41 -4.14
C PRO A 21 -4.98 22.07 -5.42
N PRO A 22 -6.24 22.50 -5.53
CA PRO A 22 -7.05 22.25 -6.72
C PRO A 22 -6.50 22.94 -7.97
N GLU A 23 -5.64 23.93 -7.82
CA GLU A 23 -4.97 24.67 -8.90
C GLU A 23 -4.07 23.76 -9.76
N LEU A 24 -3.72 22.56 -9.28
CA LEU A 24 -2.97 21.56 -10.05
C LEU A 24 -3.84 20.77 -11.02
N ILE A 25 -5.15 20.82 -10.89
CA ILE A 25 -6.06 20.05 -11.75
C ILE A 25 -5.88 20.40 -13.25
N PRO A 26 -5.73 21.66 -13.67
CA PRO A 26 -5.45 21.98 -15.06
C PRO A 26 -4.16 21.35 -15.60
N GLU A 27 -3.09 21.30 -14.79
CA GLU A 27 -1.84 20.62 -15.17
C GLU A 27 -2.03 19.10 -15.30
N MET A 28 -2.83 18.50 -14.41
CA MET A 28 -3.17 17.06 -14.50
C MET A 28 -3.93 16.76 -15.79
N VAL A 29 -4.91 17.60 -16.12
CA VAL A 29 -5.71 17.48 -17.36
C VAL A 29 -4.81 17.60 -18.59
N SER A 30 -3.91 18.58 -18.61
CA SER A 30 -2.96 18.74 -19.72
C SER A 30 -2.08 17.49 -19.91
N LYS A 31 -1.56 16.88 -18.83
CA LYS A 31 -0.79 15.64 -18.92
C LYS A 31 -1.62 14.46 -19.41
N TRP A 32 -2.87 14.38 -18.99
CA TRP A 32 -3.82 13.39 -19.47
C TRP A 32 -4.13 13.55 -20.95
N GLU A 33 -4.38 14.76 -21.42
CA GLU A 33 -4.59 15.07 -22.85
C GLU A 33 -3.36 14.73 -23.70
N ASN A 34 -2.16 14.81 -23.11
CA ASN A 34 -0.90 14.42 -23.74
C ASN A 34 -0.60 12.90 -23.62
N GLY A 35 -1.57 12.08 -23.22
CA GLY A 35 -1.51 10.64 -23.30
C GLY A 35 -1.25 9.90 -21.97
N ALA A 36 -1.12 10.59 -20.86
CA ALA A 36 -1.01 9.91 -19.57
C ALA A 36 -2.34 9.26 -19.18
N ASP A 37 -2.31 7.98 -18.78
CA ASP A 37 -3.50 7.29 -18.27
C ASP A 37 -3.79 7.66 -16.81
N THR A 38 -2.74 7.93 -16.04
CA THR A 38 -2.82 8.33 -14.63
C THR A 38 -1.82 9.44 -14.34
N VAL A 39 -2.26 10.49 -13.67
CA VAL A 39 -1.41 11.59 -13.20
C VAL A 39 -1.45 11.63 -11.68
N ILE A 40 -0.31 11.48 -11.03
CA ILE A 40 -0.19 11.37 -9.58
C ILE A 40 0.51 12.61 -9.02
N ALA A 41 -0.13 13.25 -8.05
CA ALA A 41 0.49 14.30 -7.29
C ALA A 41 1.41 13.75 -6.21
N CYS A 42 2.68 14.08 -6.29
CA CYS A 42 3.73 13.70 -5.34
C CYS A 42 4.18 14.92 -4.53
N ARG A 43 4.36 14.75 -3.24
CA ARG A 43 4.81 15.84 -2.36
C ARG A 43 6.31 16.05 -2.51
N LYS A 44 6.76 17.28 -2.77
CA LYS A 44 8.18 17.65 -2.87
C LYS A 44 8.90 17.49 -1.55
N SER A 45 8.28 17.92 -0.46
CA SER A 45 8.85 17.84 0.87
C SER A 45 7.82 17.36 1.89
N ARG A 46 8.30 16.72 2.95
CA ARG A 46 7.49 16.42 4.13
C ARG A 46 7.89 17.41 5.22
N ALA A 47 6.90 17.99 5.87
CA ALA A 47 7.09 18.94 6.98
C ALA A 47 7.75 18.28 8.21
N GLU A 48 7.66 16.94 8.32
CA GLU A 48 8.23 16.20 9.44
C GLU A 48 9.76 16.23 9.41
N LYS A 49 10.34 16.58 10.58
CA LYS A 49 11.79 16.64 10.81
C LYS A 49 12.23 15.58 11.81
N GLY A 50 13.53 15.24 11.81
CA GLY A 50 14.15 14.40 12.83
C GLY A 50 13.77 12.93 12.75
N LEU A 51 13.64 12.28 13.91
CA LEU A 51 13.45 10.83 14.06
C LEU A 51 12.17 10.33 13.40
N LYS A 52 11.09 11.12 13.46
CA LYS A 52 9.80 10.77 12.82
C LYS A 52 9.94 10.65 11.31
N ARG A 53 10.67 11.57 10.66
CA ARG A 53 10.97 11.51 9.23
C ARG A 53 11.75 10.25 8.88
N PHE A 54 12.79 9.92 9.66
CA PHE A 54 13.57 8.70 9.44
C PHE A 54 12.71 7.44 9.46
N PHE A 55 11.81 7.30 10.44
CA PHE A 55 10.90 6.15 10.51
C PHE A 55 9.90 6.12 9.35
N LEU A 56 9.37 7.27 8.94
CA LEU A 56 8.47 7.35 7.79
C LEU A 56 9.18 6.99 6.48
N ASP A 57 10.40 7.48 6.26
CA ASP A 57 11.19 7.15 5.07
C ASP A 57 11.53 5.65 5.01
N LYS A 58 11.93 5.06 6.15
CA LYS A 58 12.16 3.61 6.25
C LYS A 58 10.89 2.81 6.03
N PHE A 59 9.77 3.27 6.59
CA PHE A 59 8.46 2.65 6.36
C PHE A 59 8.07 2.70 4.89
N HIS A 60 8.21 3.84 4.21
CA HIS A 60 7.92 3.94 2.78
C HIS A 60 8.82 3.08 1.92
N LEU A 61 10.11 3.01 2.25
CA LEU A 61 11.04 2.12 1.56
C LEU A 61 10.64 0.65 1.73
N PHE A 62 10.30 0.26 2.95
CA PHE A 62 9.83 -1.09 3.27
C PHE A 62 8.51 -1.39 2.54
N PHE A 63 7.54 -0.48 2.61
CA PHE A 63 6.24 -0.61 1.95
C PHE A 63 6.40 -0.75 0.43
N ASN A 64 7.19 0.11 -0.20
CA ASN A 64 7.46 0.04 -1.63
C ASN A 64 8.17 -1.27 -2.03
N LYS A 65 9.11 -1.74 -1.22
CA LYS A 65 9.76 -3.04 -1.44
C LYS A 65 8.80 -4.21 -1.28
N MET A 66 7.88 -4.15 -0.34
CA MET A 66 6.84 -5.16 -0.13
C MET A 66 5.81 -5.17 -1.26
N CYS A 67 5.39 -4.00 -1.74
CA CYS A 67 4.42 -3.84 -2.84
C CYS A 67 5.07 -3.81 -4.23
N SER A 68 6.32 -4.25 -4.38
CA SER A 68 7.04 -4.35 -5.67
C SER A 68 7.14 -3.04 -6.45
N GLY A 69 7.19 -1.91 -5.75
CA GLY A 69 7.39 -0.59 -6.36
C GLY A 69 6.17 -0.04 -7.12
N VAL A 70 4.98 -0.54 -6.83
CA VAL A 70 3.75 -0.19 -7.55
C VAL A 70 3.45 1.31 -7.54
N MET A 71 3.86 2.04 -6.50
CA MET A 71 3.53 3.47 -6.34
C MET A 71 4.75 4.37 -6.45
N PRO A 72 4.62 5.57 -7.07
CA PRO A 72 5.63 6.61 -6.99
C PRO A 72 5.91 7.01 -5.53
N LYS A 73 7.17 7.38 -5.26
CA LYS A 73 7.56 7.87 -3.93
C LYS A 73 6.79 9.15 -3.58
N ASP A 74 6.43 9.29 -2.31
CA ASP A 74 5.71 10.46 -1.76
C ASP A 74 4.35 10.76 -2.43
N SER A 75 3.79 9.78 -3.15
CA SER A 75 2.44 9.84 -3.68
C SER A 75 1.38 9.69 -2.58
N GLY A 76 0.27 10.36 -2.77
CA GLY A 76 -0.92 10.28 -1.91
C GLY A 76 -2.16 9.87 -2.68
N THR A 77 -3.32 10.26 -2.17
CA THR A 77 -4.62 10.06 -2.83
C THR A 77 -4.78 10.98 -4.03
N PHE A 78 -4.27 12.22 -3.93
CA PHE A 78 -4.47 13.25 -4.95
C PHE A 78 -3.89 12.86 -6.31
N GLY A 79 -4.70 12.99 -7.34
CA GLY A 79 -4.34 12.69 -8.71
C GLY A 79 -5.53 12.50 -9.63
N LEU A 80 -5.24 12.29 -10.91
CA LEU A 80 -6.21 12.06 -11.97
C LEU A 80 -6.01 10.65 -12.54
N MET A 81 -7.08 9.99 -12.90
CA MET A 81 -7.05 8.77 -13.70
C MET A 81 -8.05 8.86 -14.84
N ASN A 82 -7.74 8.29 -15.99
CA ASN A 82 -8.66 8.20 -17.11
C ASN A 82 -9.76 7.16 -16.85
N LYS A 83 -10.78 7.19 -17.68
CA LYS A 83 -11.94 6.27 -17.63
C LYS A 83 -11.54 4.79 -17.72
N LYS A 84 -10.51 4.45 -18.50
CA LYS A 84 -10.03 3.07 -18.66
C LYS A 84 -9.46 2.55 -17.33
N VAL A 85 -8.59 3.33 -16.70
CA VAL A 85 -8.03 2.98 -15.36
C VAL A 85 -9.14 2.86 -14.34
N ALA A 86 -10.08 3.80 -14.32
CA ALA A 86 -11.22 3.77 -13.40
C ALA A 86 -12.08 2.51 -13.57
N GLN A 87 -12.32 2.08 -14.79
CA GLN A 87 -13.06 0.85 -15.10
C GLN A 87 -12.31 -0.38 -14.58
N HIS A 88 -10.99 -0.47 -14.80
CA HIS A 88 -10.17 -1.57 -14.27
C HIS A 88 -10.18 -1.62 -12.75
N VAL A 89 -10.04 -0.46 -12.08
CA VAL A 89 -10.11 -0.39 -10.62
C VAL A 89 -11.48 -0.83 -10.09
N ARG A 90 -12.57 -0.49 -10.76
CA ARG A 90 -13.93 -0.98 -10.41
C ARG A 90 -14.06 -2.50 -10.53
N MET A 91 -13.48 -3.10 -11.59
CA MET A 91 -13.55 -4.56 -11.83
C MET A 91 -12.82 -5.39 -10.78
N LEU A 92 -11.83 -4.81 -10.09
CA LEU A 92 -11.06 -5.53 -9.06
C LEU A 92 -11.87 -5.90 -7.83
N ASN A 93 -13.04 -5.28 -7.61
CA ASN A 93 -14.00 -5.59 -6.54
C ASN A 93 -13.39 -5.85 -5.15
N GLU A 94 -12.38 -5.07 -4.80
CA GLU A 94 -11.65 -5.19 -3.54
C GLU A 94 -12.51 -4.76 -2.35
N LYS A 95 -12.54 -5.57 -1.28
CA LYS A 95 -13.28 -5.26 -0.05
C LYS A 95 -12.74 -4.02 0.67
N SER A 96 -11.45 -3.79 0.59
CA SER A 96 -10.74 -2.64 1.19
C SER A 96 -9.84 -1.99 0.14
N PRO A 97 -10.40 -1.24 -0.83
CA PRO A 97 -9.64 -0.74 -1.95
C PRO A 97 -8.61 0.31 -1.51
N PHE A 98 -7.33 0.02 -1.69
CA PHE A 98 -6.24 0.97 -1.53
C PHE A 98 -6.03 1.72 -2.83
N ILE A 99 -6.87 2.70 -3.11
CA ILE A 99 -6.93 3.43 -4.39
C ILE A 99 -5.56 3.96 -4.87
N PRO A 100 -4.70 4.53 -4.00
CA PRO A 100 -3.39 5.02 -4.43
C PRO A 100 -2.51 3.98 -5.14
N ALA A 101 -2.60 2.71 -4.75
CA ALA A 101 -1.86 1.64 -5.42
C ALA A 101 -2.68 0.97 -6.53
N LEU A 102 -3.99 0.82 -6.37
CA LEU A 102 -4.86 0.19 -7.38
C LEU A 102 -4.82 0.91 -8.73
N ARG A 103 -4.73 2.24 -8.74
CA ARG A 103 -4.60 3.03 -9.98
C ARG A 103 -3.24 2.86 -10.67
N CYS A 104 -2.22 2.38 -9.95
CA CYS A 104 -0.88 2.14 -10.49
C CYS A 104 -0.68 0.69 -10.93
N TRP A 105 -1.46 -0.24 -10.36
CA TRP A 105 -1.26 -1.67 -10.51
C TRP A 105 -1.49 -2.22 -11.92
N PRO A 106 -2.48 -1.72 -12.71
CA PRO A 106 -2.75 -2.25 -14.04
C PRO A 106 -1.65 -2.00 -15.09
N GLY A 107 -0.60 -1.24 -14.75
CA GLY A 107 0.53 -1.00 -15.65
C GLY A 107 0.26 0.03 -16.75
N PHE A 108 -0.72 0.89 -16.59
CA PHE A 108 -1.00 2.03 -17.46
C PHE A 108 0.09 3.10 -17.34
N GLU A 109 0.13 4.01 -18.33
CA GLU A 109 1.10 5.10 -18.32
C GLU A 109 0.86 6.08 -17.17
N ILE A 110 1.89 6.22 -16.31
CA ILE A 110 1.84 7.09 -15.13
C ILE A 110 2.76 8.27 -15.31
N GLN A 111 2.21 9.48 -15.15
CA GLN A 111 3.01 10.70 -15.00
C GLN A 111 2.86 11.25 -13.59
N THR A 112 3.87 12.00 -13.15
CA THR A 112 3.86 12.62 -11.82
C THR A 112 3.91 14.14 -11.93
N ILE A 113 3.27 14.81 -10.97
CA ILE A 113 3.42 16.24 -10.71
C ILE A 113 3.90 16.41 -9.27
N TYR A 114 4.74 17.41 -9.04
CA TYR A 114 5.30 17.64 -7.71
C TYR A 114 4.77 18.94 -7.14
N TYR A 115 4.27 18.89 -5.91
CA TYR A 115 3.73 20.05 -5.22
C TYR A 115 4.19 20.12 -3.76
N ASP A 116 4.15 21.31 -3.20
CA ASP A 116 4.31 21.52 -1.77
C ASP A 116 2.93 21.46 -1.13
N ARG A 117 2.79 20.65 -0.08
CA ARG A 117 1.52 20.47 0.61
C ARG A 117 1.37 21.57 1.64
N ASP A 118 0.28 22.32 1.56
CA ASP A 118 -0.05 23.35 2.53
C ASP A 118 -0.44 22.77 3.89
N ASP A 119 -0.31 23.60 4.92
CA ASP A 119 -0.80 23.28 6.24
C ASP A 119 -2.33 23.17 6.21
N ARG A 120 -2.87 22.31 7.07
CA ARG A 120 -4.31 22.06 7.13
C ARG A 120 -5.05 23.35 7.50
N PHE A 121 -6.00 23.77 6.66
CA PHE A 121 -6.79 25.00 6.88
C PHE A 121 -7.61 24.94 8.15
N ALA A 122 -8.15 23.77 8.53
CA ALA A 122 -8.93 23.57 9.74
C ALA A 122 -8.92 22.11 10.21
N GLY A 123 -9.07 21.89 11.51
CA GLY A 123 -9.20 20.59 12.15
C GLY A 123 -7.90 19.90 12.56
N GLU A 124 -8.02 18.93 13.44
CA GLU A 124 -6.90 18.11 13.91
C GLU A 124 -6.78 16.81 13.09
N ALA A 125 -5.56 16.25 13.06
CA ALA A 125 -5.32 14.95 12.42
C ALA A 125 -6.09 13.84 13.16
N LYS A 126 -7.21 13.40 12.61
CA LYS A 126 -8.06 12.34 13.20
C LYS A 126 -7.46 10.94 13.09
N GLN A 127 -6.37 10.76 12.34
CA GLN A 127 -5.76 9.45 12.16
C GLN A 127 -4.91 9.07 13.37
N SER A 128 -5.37 8.08 14.12
CA SER A 128 -4.59 7.46 15.19
C SER A 128 -3.46 6.60 14.60
N PHE A 129 -2.39 6.41 15.39
CA PHE A 129 -1.28 5.51 15.01
C PHE A 129 -1.77 4.08 14.68
N LYS A 130 -2.78 3.58 15.42
CA LYS A 130 -3.41 2.28 15.16
C LYS A 130 -4.11 2.25 13.79
N SER A 131 -4.75 3.33 13.38
CA SER A 131 -5.38 3.47 12.07
C SER A 131 -4.34 3.45 10.93
N LEU A 132 -3.20 4.13 11.13
CA LEU A 132 -2.10 4.14 10.17
C LEU A 132 -1.48 2.74 9.99
N ILE A 133 -1.28 2.00 11.09
CA ILE A 133 -0.78 0.61 11.00
C ILE A 133 -1.78 -0.28 10.25
N ARG A 134 -3.07 -0.18 10.55
CA ARG A 134 -4.10 -0.95 9.85
C ARG A 134 -4.08 -0.64 8.35
N TYR A 135 -4.08 0.63 7.99
CA TYR A 135 -4.03 1.06 6.60
C TYR A 135 -2.79 0.56 5.85
N ALA A 136 -1.63 0.58 6.52
CA ALA A 136 -0.40 0.03 5.98
C ALA A 136 -0.47 -1.50 5.81
N TRP A 137 -1.05 -2.19 6.77
CA TRP A 137 -1.21 -3.65 6.72
C TRP A 137 -2.15 -4.05 5.58
N ASP A 138 -3.30 -3.37 5.46
CA ASP A 138 -4.24 -3.59 4.36
C ASP A 138 -3.57 -3.39 2.99
N GLY A 139 -2.77 -2.33 2.86
CA GLY A 139 -1.98 -2.10 1.63
C GLY A 139 -0.96 -3.19 1.34
N ILE A 140 -0.20 -3.64 2.34
CA ILE A 140 0.80 -4.71 2.16
C ILE A 140 0.14 -6.04 1.79
N THR A 141 -0.95 -6.41 2.46
CA THR A 141 -1.63 -7.68 2.20
C THR A 141 -2.38 -7.70 0.87
N SER A 142 -2.85 -6.54 0.39
CA SER A 142 -3.52 -6.43 -0.92
C SER A 142 -2.53 -6.49 -2.10
N PHE A 143 -1.29 -6.02 -1.93
CA PHE A 143 -0.32 -5.92 -3.03
C PHE A 143 0.92 -6.81 -2.88
N SER A 144 0.96 -7.68 -1.89
CA SER A 144 2.12 -8.52 -1.63
C SER A 144 1.73 -9.91 -1.11
N ASP A 145 2.29 -10.93 -1.72
CA ASP A 145 2.22 -12.32 -1.26
C ASP A 145 3.30 -12.66 -0.20
N LYS A 146 4.24 -11.72 0.03
CA LYS A 146 5.37 -11.93 0.93
C LYS A 146 4.96 -12.23 2.38
N PRO A 147 3.97 -11.54 2.99
CA PRO A 147 3.51 -11.87 4.34
C PRO A 147 2.96 -13.31 4.42
N LEU A 148 2.20 -13.73 3.42
CA LEU A 148 1.65 -15.08 3.35
C LEU A 148 2.76 -16.13 3.23
N LYS A 149 3.71 -15.92 2.32
CA LYS A 149 4.88 -16.81 2.15
C LYS A 149 5.70 -16.91 3.43
N PHE A 150 5.89 -15.80 4.14
CA PHE A 150 6.59 -15.79 5.42
C PHE A 150 5.87 -16.63 6.47
N ILE A 151 4.56 -16.48 6.62
CA ILE A 151 3.74 -17.26 7.58
C ILE A 151 3.79 -18.75 7.23
N VAL A 152 3.64 -19.11 5.95
CA VAL A 152 3.71 -20.50 5.49
C VAL A 152 5.08 -21.10 5.77
N PHE A 153 6.16 -20.41 5.43
CA PHE A 153 7.52 -20.87 5.67
C PHE A 153 7.78 -21.07 7.18
N PHE A 154 7.36 -20.10 8.01
CA PHE A 154 7.56 -20.16 9.46
C PHE A 154 6.74 -21.28 10.09
N GLY A 155 5.48 -21.43 9.66
CA GLY A 155 4.63 -22.54 10.14
C GLY A 155 5.19 -23.91 9.77
N PHE A 156 5.66 -24.07 8.53
CA PHE A 156 6.31 -25.31 8.09
C PHE A 156 7.58 -25.61 8.89
N THR A 157 8.41 -24.59 9.14
CA THR A 157 9.64 -24.75 9.94
C THR A 157 9.35 -25.20 11.36
N ILE A 158 8.40 -24.54 12.04
CA ILE A 158 8.01 -24.94 13.41
C ILE A 158 7.43 -26.35 13.44
N SER A 159 6.56 -26.69 12.48
CA SER A 159 5.97 -28.03 12.38
C SER A 159 7.04 -29.10 12.16
N SER A 160 8.03 -28.84 11.30
CA SER A 160 9.14 -29.77 11.04
C SER A 160 9.99 -29.98 12.28
N ILE A 161 10.32 -28.92 13.01
CA ILE A 161 11.07 -29.02 14.27
C ILE A 161 10.29 -29.85 15.33
N ALA A 162 9.00 -29.54 15.50
CA ALA A 162 8.15 -30.27 16.43
C ALA A 162 8.03 -31.75 16.05
N PHE A 163 7.94 -32.07 14.77
CA PHE A 163 7.93 -33.45 14.28
C PHE A 163 9.22 -34.18 14.60
N VAL A 164 10.36 -33.56 14.33
CA VAL A 164 11.71 -34.17 14.67
C VAL A 164 11.84 -34.41 16.15
N ILE A 165 11.48 -33.44 16.99
CA ILE A 165 11.54 -33.59 18.46
C ILE A 165 10.61 -34.74 18.91
N GLY A 166 9.39 -34.80 18.42
CA GLY A 166 8.42 -35.86 18.72
C GLY A 166 8.93 -37.22 18.29
N PHE A 167 9.50 -37.33 17.09
CA PHE A 167 10.09 -38.58 16.59
C PHE A 167 11.25 -39.06 17.41
N LEU A 168 12.19 -38.18 17.77
CA LEU A 168 13.32 -38.49 18.63
C LEU A 168 12.88 -38.94 20.05
N SER A 169 11.84 -38.28 20.59
CA SER A 169 11.27 -38.64 21.89
C SER A 169 10.67 -40.05 21.90
N ILE A 170 10.00 -40.43 20.80
CA ILE A 170 9.46 -41.81 20.64
C ILE A 170 10.60 -42.82 20.58
N ILE A 171 11.64 -42.57 19.76
CA ILE A 171 12.80 -43.45 19.64
C ILE A 171 13.47 -43.61 21.00
N GLN A 172 13.72 -42.52 21.72
CA GLN A 172 14.33 -42.57 23.05
C GLN A 172 13.52 -43.43 24.02
N ARG A 173 12.20 -43.30 23.98
CA ARG A 173 11.32 -44.10 24.86
C ARG A 173 11.33 -45.58 24.53
N ILE A 174 11.38 -45.93 23.24
CA ILE A 174 11.52 -47.33 22.80
C ILE A 174 12.87 -47.93 23.24
N LEU A 175 13.96 -47.20 23.04
CA LEU A 175 15.30 -47.65 23.42
C LEU A 175 15.42 -47.87 24.94
N LEU A 176 14.89 -46.93 25.76
CA LEU A 176 14.87 -47.07 27.21
C LEU A 176 14.03 -48.28 27.66
N SER A 177 12.91 -48.55 27.00
CA SER A 177 12.07 -49.71 27.27
C SER A 177 12.78 -51.03 26.95
N LEU A 178 13.58 -51.07 25.89
CA LEU A 178 14.39 -52.27 25.53
C LEU A 178 15.57 -52.53 26.43
N ILE A 179 16.12 -51.51 27.08
CA ILE A 179 17.26 -51.64 28.03
C ILE A 179 16.79 -52.09 29.41
N LEU A 180 15.51 -51.85 29.74
CA LEU A 180 14.91 -52.19 31.03
C LEU A 180 14.29 -53.62 31.09
N ILE A 181 14.29 -54.33 29.98
CA ILE A 181 13.94 -55.76 29.86
C ILE A 181 15.22 -56.60 29.85
#